data_dfbc83c770a23581f247acf965203564
#
_entry.id   dfbc83c770a23581f247acf965203564
#
_cell.length_a   1.000
_cell.length_b   1.000
_cell.length_c   1.000
_cell.angle_alpha   90.00
_cell.angle_beta   90.00
_cell.angle_gamma   90.00
#
_symmetry.space_group_name_H-M   'P 1'
#
loop_
_entity.id
_entity.type
_entity.pdbx_description
1 polymer ?
#
loop_
_entity_poly.entity_id
_entity_poly.type
_entity_poly.pdbx_seq_one_letter_code
_entity_poly.pdbx_strand_id
1 'polypeptide(L)'
;RLSVSIASMAPETGYVRYFQTKYPDADTPIPIINWQENHLMLAELSIRGENAGISATDAINAVRAAYGISPLSETNLEVLIEERDKELFCQGQRLIDQNRFSETLDWHLIDSDTWHYLPIPYEEELANPNYP
;
A
#
# COMPACT_ATOMS: atom_id res chain seq x y z
N ARG A 1 5.47 7.87 -5.54
CA ARG A 1 5.74 6.97 -4.43
C ARG A 1 5.35 7.58 -3.10
N LEU A 2 6.05 7.18 -2.03
CA LEU A 2 5.76 7.72 -0.71
C LEU A 2 6.05 9.23 -0.70
N SER A 3 5.02 10.04 -0.84
CA SER A 3 5.11 11.49 -0.85
C SER A 3 4.69 12.01 0.52
N VAL A 4 5.69 12.33 1.34
CA VAL A 4 5.51 12.83 2.71
C VAL A 4 6.36 14.07 2.89
N SER A 5 5.80 15.11 3.46
CA SER A 5 6.54 16.30 3.89
C SER A 5 6.50 16.46 5.40
N ILE A 6 7.56 17.04 5.94
CA ILE A 6 7.62 17.51 7.33
C ILE A 6 7.03 18.91 7.35
N ALA A 7 5.88 19.10 7.96
CA ALA A 7 5.19 20.38 7.93
C ALA A 7 5.64 21.34 9.06
N SER A 8 5.87 20.84 10.26
CA SER A 8 6.43 21.62 11.39
C SER A 8 6.66 20.74 12.60
N MET A 9 7.56 21.14 13.50
CA MET A 9 7.47 20.70 14.89
C MET A 9 6.27 21.42 15.53
N ALA A 10 5.33 20.65 16.09
CA ALA A 10 4.28 21.24 16.90
C ALA A 10 4.93 21.89 18.14
N PRO A 11 4.83 23.21 18.33
CA PRO A 11 5.56 23.91 19.41
C PRO A 11 5.17 23.42 20.81
N GLU A 12 3.97 22.85 20.94
CA GLU A 12 3.39 22.42 22.21
C GLU A 12 3.77 21.00 22.63
N THR A 13 4.18 20.13 21.72
CA THR A 13 4.42 18.71 22.02
C THR A 13 5.79 18.21 21.63
N GLY A 14 6.57 18.98 20.85
CA GLY A 14 7.86 18.54 20.32
C GLY A 14 7.81 17.43 19.28
N TYR A 15 6.61 16.98 18.88
CA TYR A 15 6.47 15.91 17.88
C TYR A 15 6.58 16.47 16.46
N VAL A 16 7.31 15.74 15.61
CA VAL A 16 7.37 16.00 14.17
C VAL A 16 6.06 15.54 13.53
N ARG A 17 5.41 16.45 12.81
CA ARG A 17 4.21 16.11 12.03
C ARG A 17 4.59 15.80 10.60
N TYR A 18 4.16 14.64 10.12
CA TYR A 18 4.31 14.21 8.74
C TYR A 18 2.97 14.35 8.02
N PHE A 19 3.00 14.96 6.83
CA PHE A 19 1.83 15.09 5.98
C PHE A 19 2.06 14.37 4.67
N GLN A 20 1.06 13.62 4.24
CA GLN A 20 1.07 13.06 2.90
C GLN A 20 0.98 14.20 1.86
N THR A 21 1.71 14.08 0.78
CA THR A 21 1.70 15.05 -0.33
C THR A 21 1.34 14.41 -1.67
N LYS A 22 0.92 13.15 -1.66
CA LYS A 22 0.49 12.42 -2.85
C LYS A 22 -0.83 12.99 -3.40
N TYR A 23 -1.71 13.40 -2.51
CA TYR A 23 -2.99 14.04 -2.80
C TYR A 23 -3.05 15.37 -2.05
N PRO A 24 -2.50 16.45 -2.63
CA PRO A 24 -2.35 17.73 -1.94
C PRO A 24 -3.67 18.44 -1.70
N ASP A 25 -4.65 18.24 -2.59
CA ASP A 25 -5.92 18.92 -2.56
C ASP A 25 -7.10 17.95 -2.48
N ALA A 26 -8.24 18.40 -2.00
CA ALA A 26 -9.44 17.58 -1.81
C ALA A 26 -10.05 17.08 -3.14
N ASP A 27 -9.77 17.76 -4.23
CA ASP A 27 -10.21 17.42 -5.59
C ASP A 27 -9.13 16.73 -6.42
N THR A 28 -7.98 16.38 -5.82
CA THR A 28 -6.93 15.62 -6.51
C THR A 28 -7.48 14.24 -6.92
N PRO A 29 -7.42 13.88 -8.22
CA PRO A 29 -7.92 12.58 -8.68
C PRO A 29 -7.17 11.41 -8.04
N ILE A 30 -7.92 10.45 -7.51
CA ILE A 30 -7.37 9.19 -7.01
C ILE A 30 -7.53 8.13 -8.11
N PRO A 31 -6.45 7.55 -8.63
CA PRO A 31 -6.56 6.50 -9.65
C PRO A 31 -7.17 5.23 -9.04
N ILE A 32 -8.10 4.61 -9.75
CA ILE A 32 -8.66 3.31 -9.37
C ILE A 32 -7.62 2.21 -9.58
N ILE A 33 -6.90 2.29 -10.69
CA ILE A 33 -5.76 1.42 -11.02
C ILE A 33 -4.76 2.21 -11.84
N ASN A 34 -3.47 1.90 -11.69
CA ASN A 34 -2.41 2.51 -12.48
C ASN A 34 -1.45 1.44 -13.04
N TRP A 35 -0.57 1.85 -13.96
CA TRP A 35 0.34 0.91 -14.59
C TRP A 35 1.40 0.37 -13.61
N GLN A 36 1.77 1.13 -12.58
CA GLN A 36 2.71 0.71 -11.54
C GLN A 36 2.10 -0.44 -10.74
N GLU A 37 0.85 -0.31 -10.32
CA GLU A 37 0.13 -1.37 -9.64
C GLU A 37 0.04 -2.63 -10.51
N ASN A 38 -0.27 -2.48 -11.80
CA ASN A 38 -0.30 -3.59 -12.74
C ASN A 38 1.06 -4.32 -12.82
N HIS A 39 2.18 -3.57 -12.88
CA HIS A 39 3.51 -4.17 -12.87
C HIS A 39 3.81 -4.93 -11.57
N LEU A 40 3.37 -4.40 -10.42
CA LEU A 40 3.51 -5.10 -9.14
C LEU A 40 2.63 -6.35 -9.06
N MET A 41 1.47 -6.37 -9.71
CA MET A 41 0.65 -7.58 -9.86
C MET A 41 1.34 -8.62 -10.75
N LEU A 42 1.94 -8.20 -11.87
CA LEU A 42 2.73 -9.10 -12.74
C LEU A 42 3.95 -9.65 -11.99
N ALA A 43 4.62 -8.84 -11.18
CA ALA A 43 5.71 -9.29 -10.34
C ALA A 43 5.25 -10.36 -9.33
N GLU A 44 4.09 -10.18 -8.71
CA GLU A 44 3.53 -11.18 -7.80
C GLU A 44 3.23 -12.50 -8.51
N LEU A 45 2.60 -12.46 -9.68
CA LEU A 45 2.35 -13.65 -10.48
C LEU A 45 3.65 -14.41 -10.79
N SER A 46 4.69 -13.68 -11.23
CA SER A 46 6.00 -14.27 -11.52
C SER A 46 6.66 -14.89 -10.29
N ILE A 47 6.58 -14.25 -9.11
CA ILE A 47 7.10 -14.80 -7.83
C ILE A 47 6.36 -16.09 -7.44
N ARG A 48 5.06 -16.15 -7.72
CA ARG A 48 4.22 -17.33 -7.45
C ARG A 48 4.39 -18.46 -8.48
N GLY A 49 5.26 -18.28 -9.47
CA GLY A 49 5.57 -19.29 -10.50
C GLY A 49 4.62 -19.27 -11.70
N GLU A 50 3.78 -18.27 -11.82
CA GLU A 50 2.88 -18.10 -12.96
C GLU A 50 3.57 -17.39 -14.13
N ASN A 51 3.08 -17.65 -15.34
CA ASN A 51 3.61 -16.97 -16.53
C ASN A 51 3.04 -15.55 -16.65
N ALA A 52 3.78 -14.58 -16.13
CA ALA A 52 3.43 -13.17 -16.21
C ALA A 52 3.95 -12.45 -17.47
N GLY A 53 4.72 -13.14 -18.35
CA GLY A 53 5.35 -12.54 -19.53
C GLY A 53 6.49 -11.59 -19.22
N ILE A 54 6.81 -11.36 -17.94
CA ILE A 54 7.89 -10.51 -17.46
C ILE A 54 8.44 -11.11 -16.16
N SER A 55 9.73 -10.95 -15.89
CA SER A 55 10.29 -11.38 -14.61
C SER A 55 9.84 -10.44 -13.47
N ALA A 56 9.76 -10.99 -12.25
CA ALA A 56 9.41 -10.18 -11.08
C ALA A 56 10.37 -9.02 -10.88
N THR A 57 11.66 -9.25 -11.06
CA THR A 57 12.71 -8.24 -10.93
C THR A 57 12.55 -7.13 -11.98
N ASP A 58 12.29 -7.48 -13.24
CA ASP A 58 12.10 -6.48 -14.30
C ASP A 58 10.82 -5.66 -14.06
N ALA A 59 9.74 -6.30 -13.65
CA ALA A 59 8.47 -5.62 -13.36
C ALA A 59 8.61 -4.60 -12.22
N ILE A 60 9.27 -4.98 -11.11
CA ILE A 60 9.53 -4.07 -10.00
C ILE A 60 10.51 -2.96 -10.42
N ASN A 61 11.56 -3.29 -11.18
CA ASN A 61 12.53 -2.32 -11.64
C ASN A 61 11.94 -1.31 -12.61
N ALA A 62 10.94 -1.68 -13.42
CA ALA A 62 10.20 -0.73 -14.25
C ALA A 62 9.50 0.33 -13.38
N VAL A 63 8.86 -0.07 -12.29
CA VAL A 63 8.24 0.86 -11.35
C VAL A 63 9.30 1.74 -10.67
N ARG A 64 10.41 1.18 -10.23
CA ARG A 64 11.51 1.93 -9.59
C ARG A 64 12.12 2.96 -10.54
N ALA A 65 12.33 2.57 -11.79
CA ALA A 65 12.89 3.45 -12.83
C ALA A 65 12.05 4.69 -13.09
N ALA A 66 10.73 4.61 -13.01
CA ALA A 66 9.83 5.75 -13.14
C ALA A 66 10.08 6.87 -12.10
N TYR A 67 10.71 6.50 -10.98
CA TYR A 67 11.06 7.43 -9.88
C TYR A 67 12.57 7.68 -9.79
N GLY A 68 13.36 7.23 -10.76
CA GLY A 68 14.82 7.38 -10.75
C GLY A 68 15.51 6.60 -9.62
N ILE A 69 14.89 5.53 -9.13
CA ILE A 69 15.43 4.69 -8.04
C ILE A 69 16.28 3.58 -8.66
N SER A 70 17.44 3.31 -8.06
CA SER A 70 18.35 2.26 -8.52
C SER A 70 17.65 0.90 -8.61
N PRO A 71 17.94 0.10 -9.67
CA PRO A 71 17.35 -1.21 -9.84
C PRO A 71 17.83 -2.18 -8.75
N LEU A 72 17.01 -3.19 -8.49
CA LEU A 72 17.34 -4.35 -7.67
C LEU A 72 17.98 -5.42 -8.54
N SER A 73 18.91 -6.19 -7.98
CA SER A 73 19.51 -7.34 -8.65
C SER A 73 18.63 -8.58 -8.61
N GLU A 74 17.85 -8.72 -7.54
CA GLU A 74 16.94 -9.83 -7.30
C GLU A 74 15.74 -9.38 -6.49
N THR A 75 14.66 -10.13 -6.52
CA THR A 75 13.43 -9.83 -5.81
C THR A 75 12.79 -11.09 -5.26
N ASN A 76 12.06 -10.92 -4.17
CA ASN A 76 11.25 -11.93 -3.52
C ASN A 76 9.91 -11.34 -3.08
N LEU A 77 9.08 -12.12 -2.41
CA LEU A 77 7.78 -11.68 -1.94
C LEU A 77 7.86 -10.51 -0.93
N GLU A 78 8.85 -10.53 -0.05
CA GLU A 78 9.04 -9.46 0.95
C GLU A 78 9.35 -8.12 0.27
N VAL A 79 10.29 -8.14 -0.69
CA VAL A 79 10.62 -6.95 -1.50
C VAL A 79 9.41 -6.44 -2.28
N LEU A 80 8.63 -7.35 -2.88
CA LEU A 80 7.40 -6.97 -3.58
C LEU A 80 6.43 -6.25 -2.64
N ILE A 81 6.21 -6.79 -1.44
CA ILE A 81 5.27 -6.20 -0.47
C ILE A 81 5.73 -4.80 -0.05
N GLU A 82 7.04 -4.61 0.20
CA GLU A 82 7.59 -3.29 0.48
C GLU A 82 7.40 -2.30 -0.69
N GLU A 83 7.60 -2.76 -1.91
CA GLU A 83 7.41 -1.92 -3.10
C GLU A 83 5.92 -1.57 -3.29
N ARG A 84 5.01 -2.52 -3.03
CA ARG A 84 3.55 -2.28 -3.02
C ARG A 84 3.17 -1.26 -1.96
N ASP A 85 3.66 -1.42 -0.72
CA ASP A 85 3.36 -0.49 0.38
C ASP A 85 3.76 0.95 0.05
N LYS A 86 4.93 1.12 -0.55
CA LYS A 86 5.43 2.43 -0.98
C LYS A 86 4.65 3.01 -2.16
N GLU A 87 4.28 2.19 -3.14
CA GLU A 87 3.60 2.64 -4.35
C GLU A 87 2.12 2.92 -4.10
N LEU A 88 1.45 2.04 -3.38
CA LEU A 88 0.01 2.09 -3.13
C LEU A 88 -0.36 2.87 -1.87
N PHE A 89 0.59 3.61 -1.31
CA PHE A 89 0.39 4.50 -0.18
C PHE A 89 -0.81 5.43 -0.40
N CYS A 90 -1.72 5.50 0.56
CA CYS A 90 -2.96 6.27 0.51
C CYS A 90 -3.94 5.88 -0.63
N GLN A 91 -3.87 4.63 -1.15
CA GLN A 91 -4.80 4.13 -2.17
C GLN A 91 -5.78 3.06 -1.63
N GLY A 92 -5.89 2.92 -0.32
CA GLY A 92 -6.81 1.96 0.31
C GLY A 92 -6.37 0.49 0.26
N GLN A 93 -5.17 0.19 -0.26
CA GLN A 93 -4.70 -1.18 -0.45
C GLN A 93 -4.08 -1.80 0.80
N ARG A 94 -3.71 -0.98 1.79
CA ARG A 94 -2.96 -1.43 2.98
C ARG A 94 -3.65 -2.56 3.74
N LEU A 95 -4.93 -2.42 4.06
CA LEU A 95 -5.67 -3.44 4.82
C LEU A 95 -5.84 -4.73 4.01
N ILE A 96 -6.06 -4.62 2.71
CA ILE A 96 -6.18 -5.76 1.81
C ILE A 96 -4.85 -6.53 1.76
N ASP A 97 -3.74 -5.83 1.56
CA ASP A 97 -2.42 -6.44 1.49
C ASP A 97 -2.00 -7.03 2.86
N GLN A 98 -2.31 -6.39 3.98
CA GLN A 98 -2.09 -6.95 5.31
C GLN A 98 -2.81 -8.30 5.50
N ASN A 99 -4.06 -8.41 5.08
CA ASN A 99 -4.81 -9.66 5.17
C ASN A 99 -4.26 -10.73 4.21
N ARG A 100 -3.90 -10.35 2.98
CA ARG A 100 -3.37 -11.28 1.97
C ARG A 100 -2.00 -11.85 2.31
N PHE A 101 -1.16 -11.08 2.97
CA PHE A 101 0.23 -11.43 3.28
C PHE A 101 0.48 -11.71 4.76
N SER A 102 -0.57 -11.83 5.57
CA SER A 102 -0.49 -12.02 7.02
C SER A 102 0.32 -13.26 7.44
N GLU A 103 0.31 -14.32 6.62
CA GLU A 103 1.09 -15.54 6.88
C GLU A 103 2.57 -15.42 6.48
N THR A 104 2.90 -14.41 5.64
CA THR A 104 4.25 -14.25 5.08
C THR A 104 5.04 -13.18 5.81
N LEU A 105 4.38 -12.13 6.26
CA LEU A 105 4.99 -11.03 6.96
C LEU A 105 4.18 -10.66 8.19
N ASP A 106 4.89 -10.56 9.31
CA ASP A 106 4.39 -9.91 10.53
C ASP A 106 4.37 -8.38 10.30
N TRP A 107 3.41 -7.95 9.50
CA TRP A 107 3.34 -6.59 9.00
C TRP A 107 2.71 -5.66 10.02
N HIS A 108 3.40 -5.44 11.15
CA HIS A 108 3.02 -4.42 12.14
C HIS A 108 1.52 -4.43 12.47
N LEU A 109 0.97 -5.62 12.60
CA LEU A 109 -0.25 -5.79 13.35
C LEU A 109 0.15 -5.49 14.80
N ILE A 110 0.03 -4.23 15.17
CA ILE A 110 0.55 -3.68 16.42
C ILE A 110 -0.05 -4.41 17.62
N ASP A 111 -1.24 -5.02 17.44
CA ASP A 111 -1.94 -5.79 18.46
C ASP A 111 -2.88 -6.81 17.85
N SER A 112 -3.26 -7.83 18.63
CA SER A 112 -4.33 -8.78 18.31
C SER A 112 -5.69 -8.12 18.01
N ASP A 113 -5.84 -6.86 18.36
CA ASP A 113 -7.05 -6.05 18.16
C ASP A 113 -7.02 -5.22 16.88
N THR A 114 -6.01 -5.39 16.03
CA THR A 114 -5.98 -4.73 14.72
C THR A 114 -7.12 -5.23 13.86
N TRP A 115 -7.89 -4.32 13.30
CA TRP A 115 -9.01 -4.65 12.43
C TRP A 115 -8.52 -5.34 11.14
N HIS A 116 -9.07 -6.52 10.89
CA HIS A 116 -8.88 -7.25 9.64
C HIS A 116 -9.82 -6.78 8.53
N TYR A 117 -10.87 -6.05 8.90
CA TYR A 117 -11.86 -5.45 8.00
C TYR A 117 -12.34 -4.13 8.56
N LEU A 118 -12.89 -3.30 7.68
CA LEU A 118 -13.52 -2.06 8.11
C LEU A 118 -14.76 -2.38 8.94
N PRO A 119 -14.96 -1.71 10.09
CA PRO A 119 -16.17 -1.90 10.88
C PRO A 119 -17.39 -1.42 10.08
N ILE A 120 -18.52 -2.05 10.34
CA ILE A 120 -19.80 -1.58 9.82
C ILE A 120 -20.14 -0.28 10.55
N PRO A 121 -20.50 0.81 9.83
CA PRO A 121 -20.93 2.05 10.47
C PRO A 121 -22.17 1.84 11.34
N TYR A 122 -22.23 2.52 12.46
CA TYR A 122 -23.37 2.44 13.38
C TYR A 122 -24.70 2.82 12.71
N GLU A 123 -24.68 3.74 11.78
CA GLU A 123 -25.84 4.13 10.99
C GLU A 123 -26.36 2.98 10.13
N GLU A 124 -25.48 2.14 9.61
CA GLU A 124 -25.87 0.94 8.87
C GLU A 124 -26.48 -0.12 9.81
N GLU A 125 -25.91 -0.32 11.00
CA GLU A 125 -26.48 -1.23 12.00
C GLU A 125 -27.92 -0.83 12.37
N LEU A 126 -28.19 0.47 12.51
CA LEU A 126 -29.51 0.98 12.86
C LEU A 126 -30.52 0.94 11.70
N ALA A 127 -30.05 1.12 10.48
CA ALA A 127 -30.90 1.26 9.30
C ALA A 127 -31.16 -0.06 8.57
N ASN A 128 -30.29 -1.05 8.74
CA ASN A 128 -30.34 -2.30 8.02
C ASN A 128 -31.13 -3.37 8.81
N PRO A 129 -32.37 -3.71 8.39
CA PRO A 129 -33.17 -4.72 9.09
C PRO A 129 -32.60 -6.15 8.98
N ASN A 130 -31.60 -6.37 8.13
CA ASN A 130 -30.93 -7.67 7.97
C ASN A 130 -29.59 -7.73 8.74
N TYR A 131 -29.24 -6.70 9.48
CA TYR A 131 -28.09 -6.76 10.37
C TYR A 131 -28.40 -7.72 11.54
N PRO A 132 -27.50 -8.71 11.81
CA PRO A 132 -27.74 -9.73 12.83
C PRO A 132 -27.73 -9.18 14.26
#